data_273014e73a039e8f63d0d1c05a885321
#
_entry.id   273014e73a039e8f63d0d1c05a885321
#
_cell.length_a   1.000
_cell.length_b   1.000
_cell.length_c   1.000
_cell.angle_alpha   90.00
_cell.angle_beta   90.00
_cell.angle_gamma   90.00
#
_symmetry.space_group_name_H-M   'P 1'
#
loop_
_entity.id
_entity.type
_entity.pdbx_description
1 polymer ?
#
loop_
_entity_poly.entity_id
_entity_poly.type
_entity_poly.pdbx_seq_one_letter_code
_entity_poly.pdbx_strand_id
1 'polypeptide(L)'
;MAEQLPAGAPPGLDTYDPASSPQLTQVRVPLDRAGDALAQADASGRVPIVVQPRRLARVNVPLALGGIVAVCASLVLPVQPVALAVIAAAGVIALVAGIVPSFFVSIPEGSQGLLVRRGRYFKPIRSGTHVLRPGIGVSHIVTTREIPFDAAVSRVVTSDDVRVDVDILLTFRISEPERFVYAIASRDFDQVFQGTCQEAVRRLVRGIAIDGVLDLAEGDSKTLREAIGAQLAGYGIVVERVLVTHVAPPAEFVASREARRLATLQQLEQGERFALEQRRQSDRESLARQEVAARLARDREELERRVIEAETRRRVVEVEAETEAFRLAKLEQRLKAFPVAAVYDVGSARLDVARALAGNSRAMLHVGGAGDVAEALVMRTLTEAGDAVPGGDPTP
;
A
#
# COMPACT_ATOMS: atom_id res chain seq x y z
N MET A 1 44.37 15.65 8.08
CA MET A 1 43.09 16.23 7.59
C MET A 1 42.25 15.08 7.12
N ALA A 2 41.38 14.61 8.00
CA ALA A 2 40.46 13.51 7.71
C ALA A 2 39.17 14.13 7.18
N GLU A 3 38.84 13.83 5.94
CA GLU A 3 37.63 14.25 5.24
C GLU A 3 36.46 13.41 5.73
N GLN A 4 35.58 14.05 6.46
CA GLN A 4 34.34 13.45 6.95
C GLN A 4 33.39 13.25 5.78
N LEU A 5 33.05 11.98 5.48
CA LEU A 5 31.94 11.57 4.64
C LEU A 5 30.60 12.00 5.27
N PRO A 6 29.65 12.51 4.51
CA PRO A 6 28.31 12.84 5.04
C PRO A 6 27.54 11.56 5.39
N ALA A 7 27.16 11.45 6.65
CA ALA A 7 26.22 10.45 7.14
C ALA A 7 24.83 10.75 6.59
N GLY A 8 24.19 9.76 5.92
CA GLY A 8 22.78 9.83 5.62
C GLY A 8 22.34 9.27 4.26
N ALA A 9 22.95 8.19 3.76
CA ALA A 9 22.32 7.39 2.73
C ALA A 9 21.40 6.36 3.39
N PRO A 10 20.14 6.18 2.93
CA PRO A 10 19.27 5.13 3.44
C PRO A 10 19.89 3.77 3.14
N PRO A 11 19.84 2.79 4.08
CA PRO A 11 20.33 1.44 3.83
C PRO A 11 19.34 0.76 2.88
N GLY A 12 19.81 0.40 1.65
CA GLY A 12 18.99 -0.43 0.77
C GLY A 12 19.10 -0.19 -0.72
N LEU A 13 20.04 0.60 -1.18
CA LEU A 13 20.43 0.58 -2.58
C LEU A 13 21.79 -0.12 -2.67
N ASP A 14 21.73 -1.46 -2.62
CA ASP A 14 22.86 -2.26 -3.07
C ASP A 14 23.13 -1.82 -4.51
N THR A 15 24.24 -1.14 -4.68
CA THR A 15 24.73 -0.73 -5.99
C THR A 15 24.89 -2.04 -6.78
N TYR A 16 23.98 -2.28 -7.72
CA TYR A 16 24.05 -3.44 -8.60
C TYR A 16 25.42 -3.47 -9.25
N ASP A 17 26.21 -4.46 -8.89
CA ASP A 17 27.51 -4.73 -9.51
C ASP A 17 27.27 -5.73 -10.65
N PRO A 18 27.31 -5.31 -11.93
CA PRO A 18 27.13 -6.20 -13.06
C PRO A 18 28.18 -7.33 -13.12
N ALA A 19 29.24 -7.24 -12.33
CA ALA A 19 30.25 -8.28 -12.19
C ALA A 19 29.79 -9.43 -11.24
N SER A 20 28.74 -9.22 -10.45
CA SER A 20 28.21 -10.23 -9.51
C SER A 20 27.15 -11.15 -10.09
N SER A 21 26.71 -10.96 -11.33
CA SER A 21 25.78 -11.89 -11.99
C SER A 21 26.39 -13.28 -12.07
N PRO A 22 25.68 -14.33 -11.66
CA PRO A 22 26.17 -15.68 -11.79
C PRO A 22 26.42 -15.99 -13.27
N GLN A 23 27.68 -16.00 -13.66
CA GLN A 23 28.07 -16.36 -15.03
C GLN A 23 27.92 -17.87 -15.21
N LEU A 24 27.25 -18.22 -16.27
CA LEU A 24 27.13 -19.63 -16.67
C LEU A 24 28.47 -20.10 -17.20
N THR A 25 28.91 -21.25 -16.77
CA THR A 25 30.26 -21.70 -17.14
C THR A 25 30.31 -23.17 -17.57
N GLN A 26 31.38 -23.47 -18.32
CA GLN A 26 31.74 -24.82 -18.66
C GLN A 26 32.95 -25.28 -17.84
N VAL A 27 32.82 -26.40 -17.16
CA VAL A 27 33.91 -26.97 -16.36
C VAL A 27 34.39 -28.27 -16.92
N ARG A 28 35.71 -28.57 -16.71
CA ARG A 28 36.34 -29.84 -17.05
C ARG A 28 36.65 -30.60 -15.79
N VAL A 29 35.86 -31.61 -15.50
CA VAL A 29 36.02 -32.45 -14.32
C VAL A 29 35.93 -33.93 -14.70
N PRO A 30 36.49 -34.85 -13.88
CA PRO A 30 36.26 -36.27 -14.04
C PRO A 30 34.74 -36.58 -13.97
N LEU A 31 34.35 -37.62 -14.71
CA LEU A 31 32.92 -37.99 -14.83
C LEU A 31 32.25 -38.27 -13.48
N ASP A 32 32.98 -38.81 -12.51
CA ASP A 32 32.51 -39.14 -11.16
C ASP A 32 32.13 -37.93 -10.35
N ARG A 33 32.78 -36.79 -10.61
CA ARG A 33 32.50 -35.49 -9.94
C ARG A 33 31.58 -34.60 -10.74
N ALA A 34 31.08 -35.09 -11.88
CA ALA A 34 30.17 -34.30 -12.71
C ALA A 34 28.87 -33.89 -11.99
N GLY A 35 28.35 -34.78 -11.12
CA GLY A 35 27.18 -34.52 -10.31
C GLY A 35 27.39 -33.39 -9.30
N ASP A 36 28.50 -33.43 -8.58
CA ASP A 36 28.87 -32.43 -7.59
C ASP A 36 29.15 -31.08 -8.27
N ALA A 37 29.83 -31.13 -9.42
CA ALA A 37 30.13 -29.91 -10.18
C ALA A 37 28.87 -29.22 -10.78
N LEU A 38 27.82 -29.98 -11.10
CA LEU A 38 26.55 -29.41 -11.57
C LEU A 38 25.62 -29.01 -10.42
N ALA A 39 25.90 -29.47 -9.20
CA ALA A 39 25.06 -29.16 -8.02
C ALA A 39 25.53 -27.92 -7.25
N GLN A 40 26.77 -27.52 -7.39
CA GLN A 40 27.38 -26.45 -6.61
C GLN A 40 27.91 -25.34 -7.53
N ALA A 41 27.76 -24.10 -7.10
CA ALA A 41 28.47 -23.00 -7.73
C ALA A 41 29.97 -23.14 -7.53
N ASP A 42 30.75 -22.77 -8.54
CA ASP A 42 32.21 -22.76 -8.47
C ASP A 42 32.70 -21.75 -7.43
N ALA A 43 33.97 -21.85 -7.03
CA ALA A 43 34.61 -20.92 -6.07
C ALA A 43 34.53 -19.45 -6.48
N SER A 44 34.24 -19.18 -7.76
CA SER A 44 34.01 -17.85 -8.34
C SER A 44 32.52 -17.43 -8.36
N GLY A 45 31.61 -18.20 -7.74
CA GLY A 45 30.16 -17.95 -7.78
C GLY A 45 29.47 -18.30 -9.11
N ARG A 46 30.21 -18.92 -10.05
CA ARG A 46 29.69 -19.32 -11.35
C ARG A 46 28.94 -20.64 -11.26
N VAL A 47 27.84 -20.75 -11.97
CA VAL A 47 27.01 -21.95 -12.03
C VAL A 47 27.45 -22.81 -13.25
N PRO A 48 28.04 -24.03 -13.05
CA PRO A 48 28.39 -24.88 -14.17
C PRO A 48 27.13 -25.48 -14.80
N ILE A 49 26.90 -25.20 -16.07
CA ILE A 49 25.80 -25.77 -16.85
C ILE A 49 26.22 -26.88 -17.77
N VAL A 50 27.48 -26.88 -18.17
CA VAL A 50 28.07 -27.88 -19.05
C VAL A 50 29.33 -28.42 -18.41
N VAL A 51 29.37 -29.73 -18.27
CA VAL A 51 30.56 -30.45 -17.81
C VAL A 51 31.17 -31.20 -18.99
N GLN A 52 32.45 -30.92 -19.28
CA GLN A 52 33.23 -31.67 -20.22
C GLN A 52 34.05 -32.74 -19.45
N PRO A 53 33.66 -34.02 -19.51
CA PRO A 53 34.39 -35.03 -18.77
C PRO A 53 35.82 -35.20 -19.30
N ARG A 54 36.79 -35.18 -18.39
CA ARG A 54 38.16 -35.61 -18.76
C ARG A 54 38.11 -37.05 -19.16
N ARG A 55 38.68 -37.39 -20.33
CA ARG A 55 38.82 -38.75 -20.82
C ARG A 55 39.90 -39.49 -20.00
N LEU A 56 39.67 -39.74 -18.75
CA LEU A 56 40.41 -40.75 -18.02
C LEU A 56 39.62 -42.03 -18.19
N ALA A 57 40.14 -42.93 -19.01
CA ALA A 57 39.63 -44.30 -19.04
C ALA A 57 39.66 -44.82 -17.60
N ARG A 58 38.50 -45.20 -17.07
CA ARG A 58 38.39 -45.85 -15.75
C ARG A 58 38.97 -47.29 -15.80
N VAL A 59 39.98 -47.50 -16.63
CA VAL A 59 40.73 -48.75 -16.64
C VAL A 59 41.52 -48.74 -15.35
N ASN A 60 41.29 -49.76 -14.51
CA ASN A 60 42.16 -50.04 -13.40
C ASN A 60 43.46 -50.56 -13.97
N VAL A 61 44.33 -49.62 -14.39
CA VAL A 61 45.59 -49.92 -15.09
C VAL A 61 46.42 -50.95 -14.32
N PRO A 62 46.63 -50.89 -13.00
CA PRO A 62 47.40 -51.88 -12.26
C PRO A 62 46.75 -53.26 -12.31
N LEU A 63 45.40 -53.32 -12.24
CA LEU A 63 44.68 -54.60 -12.27
C LEU A 63 44.72 -55.23 -13.69
N ALA A 64 44.57 -54.45 -14.71
CA ALA A 64 44.62 -54.85 -16.10
C ALA A 64 46.05 -55.31 -16.50
N LEU A 65 47.09 -54.56 -16.10
CA LEU A 65 48.47 -54.93 -16.29
C LEU A 65 48.79 -56.17 -15.52
N GLY A 66 48.40 -56.30 -14.25
CA GLY A 66 48.56 -57.51 -13.45
C GLY A 66 47.93 -58.76 -14.10
N GLY A 67 46.70 -58.53 -14.67
CA GLY A 67 46.02 -59.57 -15.44
C GLY A 67 46.79 -60.03 -16.69
N ILE A 68 47.30 -59.05 -17.47
CA ILE A 68 48.12 -59.33 -18.65
C ILE A 68 49.41 -60.11 -18.24
N VAL A 69 50.13 -59.64 -17.22
CA VAL A 69 51.34 -60.26 -16.73
C VAL A 69 51.04 -61.66 -16.25
N ALA A 70 49.93 -61.89 -15.52
CA ALA A 70 49.57 -63.24 -15.06
C ALA A 70 49.25 -64.18 -16.23
N VAL A 71 48.55 -63.71 -17.26
CA VAL A 71 48.30 -64.52 -18.48
C VAL A 71 49.58 -64.78 -19.23
N CYS A 72 50.46 -63.81 -19.39
CA CYS A 72 51.79 -64.06 -20.05
C CYS A 72 52.67 -64.98 -19.22
N ALA A 73 52.71 -64.89 -17.91
CA ALA A 73 53.47 -65.76 -17.03
C ALA A 73 52.96 -67.19 -17.10
N SER A 74 51.65 -67.40 -17.27
CA SER A 74 51.10 -68.78 -17.44
C SER A 74 51.55 -69.46 -18.73
N LEU A 75 52.01 -68.70 -19.74
CA LEU A 75 52.51 -69.26 -21.02
C LEU A 75 54.00 -69.61 -20.98
N VAL A 76 54.77 -68.99 -20.05
CA VAL A 76 56.25 -69.11 -20.04
C VAL A 76 56.77 -69.97 -18.87
N LEU A 77 56.05 -70.07 -17.76
CA LEU A 77 56.49 -70.76 -16.57
C LEU A 77 56.32 -72.25 -16.69
N PRO A 78 57.38 -73.03 -16.44
CA PRO A 78 57.35 -74.52 -16.46
C PRO A 78 56.82 -75.07 -15.14
N VAL A 79 55.49 -74.90 -14.89
CA VAL A 79 54.83 -75.37 -13.67
C VAL A 79 53.75 -76.39 -14.02
N GLN A 80 53.22 -77.10 -13.02
CA GLN A 80 52.17 -78.13 -13.25
C GLN A 80 50.99 -77.59 -14.03
N PRO A 81 50.37 -78.32 -14.95
CA PRO A 81 49.31 -77.82 -15.85
C PRO A 81 48.08 -77.27 -15.11
N VAL A 82 47.75 -77.82 -13.95
CA VAL A 82 46.63 -77.29 -13.13
C VAL A 82 46.95 -75.92 -12.57
N ALA A 83 48.18 -75.68 -12.10
CA ALA A 83 48.56 -74.34 -11.59
C ALA A 83 48.62 -73.31 -12.70
N LEU A 84 49.06 -73.69 -13.92
CA LEU A 84 49.02 -72.80 -15.09
C LEU A 84 47.58 -72.37 -15.46
N ALA A 85 46.67 -73.34 -15.43
CA ALA A 85 45.25 -73.05 -15.70
C ALA A 85 44.66 -72.12 -14.66
N VAL A 86 44.97 -72.21 -13.38
CA VAL A 86 44.52 -71.34 -12.30
C VAL A 86 45.11 -69.95 -12.46
N ILE A 87 46.41 -69.82 -12.77
CA ILE A 87 47.08 -68.53 -12.98
C ILE A 87 46.47 -67.80 -14.21
N ALA A 88 46.25 -68.52 -15.31
CA ALA A 88 45.62 -67.97 -16.51
C ALA A 88 44.18 -67.50 -16.25
N ALA A 89 43.39 -68.34 -15.57
CA ALA A 89 42.00 -67.92 -15.21
C ALA A 89 41.97 -66.72 -14.30
N ALA A 90 42.84 -66.68 -13.27
CA ALA A 90 42.93 -65.47 -12.38
C ALA A 90 43.37 -64.22 -13.14
N GLY A 91 44.37 -64.42 -14.09
CA GLY A 91 44.81 -63.32 -14.96
C GLY A 91 43.71 -62.77 -15.87
N VAL A 92 42.90 -63.63 -16.47
CA VAL A 92 41.77 -63.26 -17.31
C VAL A 92 40.70 -62.55 -16.47
N ILE A 93 40.40 -63.07 -15.28
CA ILE A 93 39.42 -62.39 -14.35
C ILE A 93 39.93 -61.02 -13.96
N ALA A 94 41.20 -60.87 -13.59
CA ALA A 94 41.79 -59.58 -13.25
C ALA A 94 41.78 -58.60 -14.44
N LEU A 95 42.08 -59.08 -15.64
CA LEU A 95 42.01 -58.28 -16.86
C LEU A 95 40.57 -57.78 -17.14
N VAL A 96 39.61 -58.71 -17.08
CA VAL A 96 38.19 -58.37 -17.26
C VAL A 96 37.75 -57.42 -16.17
N ALA A 97 38.05 -57.67 -14.91
CA ALA A 97 37.72 -56.80 -13.79
C ALA A 97 38.36 -55.39 -13.90
N GLY A 98 39.58 -55.33 -14.49
CA GLY A 98 40.25 -54.04 -14.74
C GLY A 98 39.65 -53.23 -15.90
N ILE A 99 39.09 -53.91 -16.92
CA ILE A 99 38.55 -53.21 -18.13
C ILE A 99 37.06 -52.96 -18.08
N VAL A 100 36.28 -53.87 -17.48
CA VAL A 100 34.79 -53.78 -17.42
C VAL A 100 34.28 -52.46 -16.85
N PRO A 101 34.87 -51.93 -15.76
CA PRO A 101 34.39 -50.63 -15.20
C PRO A 101 34.47 -49.45 -16.20
N SER A 102 35.34 -49.53 -17.22
CA SER A 102 35.48 -48.48 -18.20
C SER A 102 34.28 -48.37 -19.17
N PHE A 103 33.46 -49.41 -19.24
CA PHE A 103 32.25 -49.42 -20.07
C PHE A 103 31.03 -48.83 -19.35
N PHE A 104 31.07 -48.70 -18.03
CA PHE A 104 29.98 -48.15 -17.26
C PHE A 104 30.16 -46.65 -17.10
N VAL A 105 29.11 -45.89 -17.46
CA VAL A 105 29.04 -44.45 -17.34
C VAL A 105 27.80 -44.09 -16.54
N SER A 106 28.01 -43.38 -15.46
CA SER A 106 26.91 -42.83 -14.66
C SER A 106 26.70 -41.36 -15.00
N ILE A 107 25.48 -41.03 -15.40
CA ILE A 107 25.05 -39.66 -15.67
C ILE A 107 24.25 -39.18 -14.47
N PRO A 108 24.60 -38.03 -13.87
CA PRO A 108 23.91 -37.49 -12.72
C PRO A 108 22.42 -37.18 -12.99
N GLU A 109 21.59 -37.27 -11.95
CA GLU A 109 20.20 -36.93 -12.05
C GLU A 109 19.99 -35.43 -12.34
N GLY A 110 19.01 -35.11 -13.18
CA GLY A 110 18.76 -33.72 -13.65
C GLY A 110 19.77 -33.28 -14.72
N SER A 111 20.50 -34.22 -15.36
CA SER A 111 21.38 -33.89 -16.47
C SER A 111 21.23 -34.90 -17.63
N GLN A 112 21.70 -34.50 -18.80
CA GLN A 112 21.79 -35.38 -19.98
C GLN A 112 23.22 -35.43 -20.49
N GLY A 113 23.67 -36.63 -20.86
CA GLY A 113 24.96 -36.83 -21.48
C GLY A 113 24.87 -36.85 -23.00
N LEU A 114 25.80 -36.20 -23.67
CA LEU A 114 25.93 -36.24 -25.12
C LEU A 114 26.96 -37.29 -25.53
N LEU A 115 26.50 -38.33 -26.22
CA LEU A 115 27.38 -39.36 -26.73
C LEU A 115 28.03 -38.96 -28.04
N VAL A 116 29.31 -39.27 -28.14
CA VAL A 116 30.12 -39.05 -29.34
C VAL A 116 30.71 -40.37 -29.77
N ARG A 117 30.60 -40.66 -31.07
CA ARG A 117 31.23 -41.81 -31.73
C ARG A 117 32.24 -41.32 -32.76
N ARG A 118 33.50 -41.65 -32.59
CA ARG A 118 34.59 -41.21 -33.48
C ARG A 118 34.61 -39.70 -33.79
N GLY A 119 34.32 -38.85 -32.78
CA GLY A 119 34.34 -37.42 -32.92
C GLY A 119 33.03 -36.77 -33.45
N ARG A 120 32.03 -37.57 -33.80
CA ARG A 120 30.72 -37.07 -34.24
C ARG A 120 29.67 -37.36 -33.20
N TYR A 121 28.74 -36.39 -32.97
CA TYR A 121 27.58 -36.57 -32.12
C TYR A 121 26.74 -37.77 -32.60
N PHE A 122 26.28 -38.56 -31.65
CA PHE A 122 25.52 -39.78 -31.92
C PHE A 122 24.09 -39.70 -31.38
N LYS A 123 23.93 -39.53 -30.08
CA LYS A 123 22.63 -39.41 -29.43
C LYS A 123 22.78 -38.88 -28.01
N PRO A 124 21.71 -38.23 -27.44
CA PRO A 124 21.67 -37.90 -26.03
C PRO A 124 21.34 -39.15 -25.19
N ILE A 125 21.85 -39.21 -23.96
CA ILE A 125 21.48 -40.21 -22.96
C ILE A 125 20.94 -39.51 -21.72
N ARG A 126 19.91 -40.09 -21.11
CA ARG A 126 19.30 -39.59 -19.86
C ARG A 126 20.17 -39.93 -18.64
N SER A 127 19.80 -39.37 -17.50
CA SER A 127 20.36 -39.72 -16.20
C SER A 127 20.27 -41.23 -15.92
N GLY A 128 21.24 -41.73 -15.18
CA GLY A 128 21.36 -43.15 -14.83
C GLY A 128 22.68 -43.79 -15.29
N THR A 129 22.84 -45.09 -15.01
CA THR A 129 24.02 -45.84 -15.40
C THR A 129 23.80 -46.53 -16.74
N HIS A 130 24.72 -46.28 -17.66
CA HIS A 130 24.66 -46.80 -19.03
C HIS A 130 25.92 -47.59 -19.36
N VAL A 131 25.76 -48.64 -20.14
CA VAL A 131 26.88 -49.42 -20.67
C VAL A 131 27.20 -48.87 -22.07
N LEU A 132 28.42 -48.37 -22.22
CA LEU A 132 28.89 -47.83 -23.50
C LEU A 132 29.73 -48.87 -24.24
N ARG A 133 29.49 -48.96 -25.55
CA ARG A 133 30.34 -49.81 -26.42
C ARG A 133 31.71 -49.14 -26.65
N PRO A 134 32.76 -49.93 -26.91
CA PRO A 134 34.08 -49.39 -27.24
C PRO A 134 33.98 -48.43 -28.42
N GLY A 135 34.64 -47.28 -28.32
CA GLY A 135 34.61 -46.21 -29.33
C GLY A 135 33.47 -45.19 -29.21
N ILE A 136 32.59 -45.38 -28.21
CA ILE A 136 31.56 -44.36 -27.84
C ILE A 136 32.01 -43.76 -26.50
N GLY A 137 31.97 -42.43 -26.41
CA GLY A 137 32.29 -41.70 -25.19
C GLY A 137 31.30 -40.59 -24.92
N VAL A 138 31.26 -40.12 -23.70
CA VAL A 138 30.50 -38.90 -23.33
C VAL A 138 31.38 -37.71 -23.62
N SER A 139 30.88 -36.79 -24.43
CA SER A 139 31.58 -35.53 -24.75
C SER A 139 31.24 -34.40 -23.76
N HIS A 140 29.97 -34.28 -23.47
CA HIS A 140 29.46 -33.21 -22.58
C HIS A 140 28.31 -33.77 -21.74
N ILE A 141 28.19 -33.26 -20.53
CA ILE A 141 27.02 -33.45 -19.67
C ILE A 141 26.43 -32.09 -19.44
N VAL A 142 25.15 -31.94 -19.73
CA VAL A 142 24.42 -30.69 -19.67
C VAL A 142 23.31 -30.82 -18.63
N THR A 143 23.15 -29.81 -17.78
CA THR A 143 22.03 -29.78 -16.84
C THR A 143 20.73 -29.56 -17.59
N THR A 144 19.67 -30.24 -17.16
CA THR A 144 18.30 -30.04 -17.65
C THR A 144 17.39 -29.42 -16.58
N ARG A 145 17.98 -29.05 -15.44
CA ARG A 145 17.28 -28.32 -14.36
C ARG A 145 16.97 -26.90 -14.79
N GLU A 146 16.05 -26.29 -14.09
CA GLU A 146 15.78 -24.87 -14.23
C GLU A 146 16.95 -24.06 -13.67
N ILE A 147 17.39 -23.08 -14.45
CA ILE A 147 18.54 -22.23 -14.13
C ILE A 147 18.05 -20.79 -14.04
N PRO A 148 18.20 -20.13 -12.90
CA PRO A 148 17.96 -18.70 -12.81
C PRO A 148 19.12 -17.95 -13.48
N PHE A 149 18.76 -16.90 -14.21
CA PHE A 149 19.71 -16.00 -14.84
C PHE A 149 19.24 -14.57 -14.64
N ASP A 150 20.12 -13.74 -14.13
CA ASP A 150 19.88 -12.32 -13.91
C ASP A 150 20.48 -11.50 -15.05
N ALA A 151 19.66 -10.66 -15.70
CA ALA A 151 20.09 -9.84 -16.80
C ALA A 151 19.72 -8.38 -16.54
N ALA A 152 20.75 -7.60 -16.23
CA ALA A 152 20.63 -6.16 -16.10
C ALA A 152 20.66 -5.47 -17.46
N VAL A 153 19.72 -4.57 -17.67
CA VAL A 153 19.64 -3.76 -18.89
C VAL A 153 19.64 -2.30 -18.51
N SER A 154 20.78 -1.64 -18.69
CA SER A 154 20.93 -0.25 -18.33
C SER A 154 20.56 0.70 -19.48
N ARG A 155 20.11 1.90 -19.11
CA ARG A 155 19.85 3.05 -19.98
C ARG A 155 18.89 2.74 -21.14
N VAL A 156 17.80 2.05 -20.85
CA VAL A 156 16.76 1.81 -21.85
C VAL A 156 15.87 3.04 -21.95
N VAL A 157 15.59 3.47 -23.16
CA VAL A 157 14.75 4.65 -23.42
C VAL A 157 13.30 4.18 -23.60
N THR A 158 12.39 4.75 -22.84
CA THR A 158 10.93 4.53 -22.95
C THR A 158 10.32 5.32 -24.10
N SER A 159 9.04 5.14 -24.39
CA SER A 159 8.31 5.94 -25.41
C SER A 159 8.25 7.43 -25.06
N ASP A 160 8.36 7.77 -23.75
CA ASP A 160 8.35 9.14 -23.23
C ASP A 160 9.75 9.77 -23.15
N ASP A 161 10.74 9.16 -23.81
CA ASP A 161 12.15 9.59 -23.85
C ASP A 161 12.85 9.59 -22.47
N VAL A 162 12.32 8.84 -21.50
CA VAL A 162 12.92 8.67 -20.18
C VAL A 162 13.85 7.46 -20.19
N ARG A 163 15.06 7.61 -19.63
CA ARG A 163 16.05 6.55 -19.51
C ARG A 163 15.79 5.78 -18.23
N VAL A 164 15.62 4.47 -18.31
CA VAL A 164 15.38 3.59 -17.17
C VAL A 164 16.40 2.44 -17.17
N ASP A 165 16.76 2.01 -15.98
CA ASP A 165 17.48 0.77 -15.78
C ASP A 165 16.48 -0.31 -15.40
N VAL A 166 16.54 -1.45 -16.08
CA VAL A 166 15.59 -2.55 -15.90
C VAL A 166 16.36 -3.83 -15.63
N ASP A 167 16.09 -4.46 -14.49
CA ASP A 167 16.66 -5.76 -14.15
C ASP A 167 15.60 -6.84 -14.30
N ILE A 168 15.97 -7.92 -14.99
CA ILE A 168 15.09 -9.04 -15.21
C ILE A 168 15.73 -10.31 -14.69
N LEU A 169 14.95 -11.07 -13.93
CA LEU A 169 15.28 -12.43 -13.53
C LEU A 169 14.50 -13.39 -14.41
N LEU A 170 15.22 -14.21 -15.15
CA LEU A 170 14.60 -15.21 -15.98
C LEU A 170 15.02 -16.62 -15.52
N THR A 171 14.08 -17.54 -15.63
CA THR A 171 14.33 -18.97 -15.37
C THR A 171 14.19 -19.71 -16.67
N PHE A 172 15.25 -20.42 -17.05
CA PHE A 172 15.28 -21.17 -18.29
C PHE A 172 15.72 -22.61 -18.07
N ARG A 173 15.41 -23.47 -19.04
CA ARG A 173 15.80 -24.87 -19.06
C ARG A 173 16.34 -25.24 -20.43
N ILE A 174 17.40 -26.07 -20.45
CA ILE A 174 17.97 -26.60 -21.68
C ILE A 174 17.16 -27.84 -22.09
N SER A 175 16.35 -27.72 -23.14
CA SER A 175 15.51 -28.80 -23.65
C SER A 175 16.25 -29.68 -24.67
N GLU A 176 17.08 -29.07 -25.51
CA GLU A 176 17.87 -29.76 -26.54
C GLU A 176 19.38 -29.54 -26.32
N PRO A 177 20.01 -30.33 -25.43
CA PRO A 177 21.43 -30.17 -25.07
C PRO A 177 22.39 -30.23 -26.25
N GLU A 178 22.05 -30.98 -27.29
CA GLU A 178 22.84 -31.07 -28.51
C GLU A 178 22.93 -29.74 -29.25
N ARG A 179 21.80 -29.08 -29.45
CA ARG A 179 21.79 -27.76 -30.09
C ARG A 179 22.52 -26.75 -29.22
N PHE A 180 22.29 -26.81 -27.91
CA PHE A 180 22.93 -25.91 -26.97
C PHE A 180 24.47 -25.99 -27.05
N VAL A 181 25.04 -27.18 -27.04
CA VAL A 181 26.51 -27.39 -27.00
C VAL A 181 27.15 -27.13 -28.36
N TYR A 182 26.50 -27.55 -29.46
CA TYR A 182 27.11 -27.52 -30.79
C TYR A 182 26.72 -26.27 -31.65
N ALA A 183 25.61 -25.56 -31.33
CA ALA A 183 25.23 -24.35 -32.03
C ALA A 183 25.89 -23.10 -31.42
N ILE A 184 26.06 -23.08 -30.09
CA ILE A 184 26.77 -22.00 -29.39
C ILE A 184 27.99 -22.62 -28.73
N ALA A 185 29.15 -21.95 -28.85
CA ALA A 185 30.25 -22.26 -27.97
C ALA A 185 29.83 -21.95 -26.55
N SER A 186 29.77 -22.93 -25.67
CA SER A 186 29.29 -22.76 -24.28
C SER A 186 30.06 -21.69 -23.48
N ARG A 187 31.22 -21.28 -23.99
CA ARG A 187 32.02 -20.19 -23.42
C ARG A 187 31.38 -18.81 -23.66
N ASP A 188 30.70 -18.62 -24.81
CA ASP A 188 30.17 -17.32 -25.25
C ASP A 188 28.67 -17.24 -25.01
N PHE A 189 28.08 -18.24 -24.34
CA PHE A 189 26.65 -18.34 -24.09
C PHE A 189 26.13 -17.17 -23.28
N ASP A 190 26.84 -16.77 -22.23
CA ASP A 190 26.43 -15.63 -21.38
C ASP A 190 26.25 -14.34 -22.19
N GLN A 191 27.21 -14.06 -23.09
CA GLN A 191 27.12 -12.83 -23.91
C GLN A 191 25.93 -12.87 -24.89
N VAL A 192 25.72 -14.04 -25.54
CA VAL A 192 24.60 -14.21 -26.47
C VAL A 192 23.28 -14.11 -25.72
N PHE A 193 23.20 -14.74 -24.56
CA PHE A 193 22.00 -14.76 -23.73
C PHE A 193 21.68 -13.36 -23.19
N GLN A 194 22.67 -12.68 -22.62
CA GLN A 194 22.53 -11.32 -22.13
C GLN A 194 22.16 -10.35 -23.25
N GLY A 195 22.82 -10.45 -24.42
CA GLY A 195 22.49 -9.63 -25.58
C GLY A 195 21.06 -9.84 -26.07
N THR A 196 20.59 -11.09 -26.08
CA THR A 196 19.20 -11.43 -26.45
C THR A 196 18.20 -10.83 -25.47
N CYS A 197 18.47 -10.98 -24.17
CA CYS A 197 17.63 -10.40 -23.12
C CYS A 197 17.59 -8.88 -23.23
N GLN A 198 18.75 -8.25 -23.38
CA GLN A 198 18.84 -6.78 -23.54
C GLN A 198 18.06 -6.27 -24.75
N GLU A 199 18.17 -6.95 -25.90
CA GLU A 199 17.44 -6.56 -27.10
C GLU A 199 15.92 -6.72 -26.94
N ALA A 200 15.47 -7.81 -26.32
CA ALA A 200 14.05 -8.05 -26.07
C ALA A 200 13.46 -6.99 -25.13
N VAL A 201 14.17 -6.68 -24.03
CA VAL A 201 13.78 -5.65 -23.07
C VAL A 201 13.75 -4.27 -23.71
N ARG A 202 14.82 -3.90 -24.45
CA ARG A 202 14.87 -2.61 -25.16
C ARG A 202 13.72 -2.45 -26.15
N ARG A 203 13.38 -3.50 -26.86
CA ARG A 203 12.27 -3.46 -27.84
C ARG A 203 10.93 -3.26 -27.14
N LEU A 204 10.70 -3.96 -26.03
CA LEU A 204 9.47 -3.83 -25.25
C LEU A 204 9.34 -2.43 -24.63
N VAL A 205 10.38 -1.99 -23.94
CA VAL A 205 10.37 -0.73 -23.19
C VAL A 205 10.23 0.49 -24.10
N ARG A 206 10.81 0.46 -25.31
CA ARG A 206 10.62 1.54 -26.31
C ARG A 206 9.18 1.74 -26.74
N GLY A 207 8.35 0.71 -26.65
CA GLY A 207 6.93 0.77 -27.01
C GLY A 207 5.99 1.22 -25.90
N ILE A 208 6.51 1.41 -24.68
CA ILE A 208 5.70 1.61 -23.48
C ILE A 208 6.13 2.90 -22.77
N ALA A 209 5.14 3.65 -22.24
CA ALA A 209 5.39 4.80 -21.38
C ALA A 209 5.98 4.36 -20.03
N ILE A 210 6.69 5.25 -19.34
CA ILE A 210 7.37 4.91 -18.10
C ILE A 210 6.42 4.35 -17.04
N ASP A 211 5.19 4.83 -16.95
CA ASP A 211 4.20 4.32 -16.01
C ASP A 211 3.87 2.84 -16.30
N GLY A 212 3.73 2.47 -17.58
CA GLY A 212 3.52 1.09 -17.98
C GLY A 212 4.75 0.20 -17.74
N VAL A 213 5.96 0.74 -17.79
CA VAL A 213 7.18 -0.02 -17.46
C VAL A 213 7.25 -0.31 -15.95
N LEU A 214 6.82 0.63 -15.11
CA LEU A 214 6.72 0.42 -13.66
C LEU A 214 5.67 -0.65 -13.31
N ASP A 215 4.57 -0.68 -14.02
CA ASP A 215 3.52 -1.70 -13.85
C ASP A 215 4.00 -3.11 -14.26
N LEU A 216 4.97 -3.21 -15.20
CA LEU A 216 5.59 -4.50 -15.57
C LEU A 216 6.38 -5.16 -14.42
N ALA A 217 6.84 -4.39 -13.43
CA ALA A 217 7.56 -4.93 -12.27
C ALA A 217 6.67 -5.76 -11.34
N GLU A 218 5.34 -5.74 -11.50
CA GLU A 218 4.40 -6.43 -10.62
C GLU A 218 4.04 -7.86 -11.07
N GLY A 219 4.62 -8.37 -12.19
CA GLY A 219 4.19 -9.69 -12.68
C GLY A 219 5.09 -10.39 -13.68
N ASP A 220 4.73 -11.64 -14.00
CA ASP A 220 5.37 -12.43 -15.05
C ASP A 220 5.02 -11.83 -16.43
N SER A 221 6.02 -11.31 -17.11
CA SER A 221 5.85 -10.74 -18.43
C SER A 221 5.80 -11.80 -19.53
N LYS A 222 4.59 -12.23 -19.90
CA LYS A 222 4.37 -13.19 -20.99
C LYS A 222 4.98 -12.71 -22.31
N THR A 223 4.86 -11.42 -22.58
CA THR A 223 5.38 -10.80 -23.81
C THR A 223 6.91 -10.90 -23.89
N LEU A 224 7.60 -10.62 -22.78
CA LEU A 224 9.05 -10.79 -22.71
C LEU A 224 9.45 -12.26 -22.82
N ARG A 225 8.75 -13.15 -22.14
CA ARG A 225 9.01 -14.59 -22.21
C ARG A 225 8.89 -15.12 -23.63
N GLU A 226 7.86 -14.73 -24.37
CA GLU A 226 7.66 -15.15 -25.76
C GLU A 226 8.73 -14.56 -26.69
N ALA A 227 9.07 -13.28 -26.52
CA ALA A 227 10.09 -12.61 -27.32
C ALA A 227 11.48 -13.20 -27.12
N ILE A 228 11.89 -13.42 -25.87
CA ILE A 228 13.16 -14.03 -25.51
C ILE A 228 13.17 -15.50 -25.93
N GLY A 229 12.09 -16.23 -25.65
CA GLY A 229 11.94 -17.65 -25.96
C GLY A 229 12.03 -17.93 -27.44
N ALA A 230 11.42 -17.10 -28.30
CA ALA A 230 11.49 -17.25 -29.77
C ALA A 230 12.93 -17.15 -30.30
N GLN A 231 13.73 -16.25 -29.74
CA GLN A 231 15.14 -16.10 -30.15
C GLN A 231 16.02 -17.24 -29.62
N LEU A 232 15.75 -17.72 -28.41
CA LEU A 232 16.56 -18.77 -27.77
C LEU A 232 16.17 -20.19 -28.16
N ALA A 233 14.97 -20.38 -28.73
CA ALA A 233 14.51 -21.69 -29.21
C ALA A 233 15.46 -22.31 -30.24
N GLY A 234 16.11 -21.48 -31.09
CA GLY A 234 17.11 -21.92 -32.03
C GLY A 234 18.34 -22.63 -31.39
N TYR A 235 18.59 -22.34 -30.14
CA TYR A 235 19.69 -22.91 -29.35
C TYR A 235 19.25 -24.06 -28.44
N GLY A 236 17.99 -24.48 -28.52
CA GLY A 236 17.47 -25.59 -27.71
C GLY A 236 17.16 -25.19 -26.26
N ILE A 237 16.87 -23.93 -25.99
CA ILE A 237 16.53 -23.37 -24.69
C ILE A 237 15.05 -23.05 -24.62
N VAL A 238 14.42 -23.39 -23.50
CA VAL A 238 13.05 -23.01 -23.19
C VAL A 238 13.06 -22.06 -21.99
N VAL A 239 12.47 -20.89 -22.17
CA VAL A 239 12.29 -19.91 -21.10
C VAL A 239 10.98 -20.22 -20.39
N GLU A 240 11.06 -20.55 -19.11
CA GLU A 240 9.90 -20.94 -18.29
C GLU A 240 9.23 -19.70 -17.68
N ARG A 241 10.04 -18.77 -17.16
CA ARG A 241 9.53 -17.57 -16.47
C ARG A 241 10.45 -16.38 -16.71
N VAL A 242 9.85 -15.18 -16.82
CA VAL A 242 10.57 -13.91 -16.88
C VAL A 242 9.91 -12.95 -15.92
N LEU A 243 10.65 -12.51 -14.93
CA LEU A 243 10.21 -11.53 -13.92
C LEU A 243 11.02 -10.25 -14.10
N VAL A 244 10.35 -9.12 -14.10
CA VAL A 244 11.01 -7.82 -13.95
C VAL A 244 11.20 -7.57 -12.47
N THR A 245 12.45 -7.62 -11.99
CA THR A 245 12.76 -7.54 -10.56
C THR A 245 12.91 -6.10 -10.09
N HIS A 246 13.45 -5.25 -10.94
CA HIS A 246 13.68 -3.86 -10.58
C HIS A 246 13.56 -2.95 -11.82
N VAL A 247 12.97 -1.78 -11.60
CA VAL A 247 12.91 -0.70 -12.58
C VAL A 247 13.36 0.58 -11.87
N ALA A 248 14.48 1.13 -12.29
CA ALA A 248 15.04 2.35 -11.71
C ALA A 248 14.92 3.51 -12.71
N PRO A 249 13.93 4.38 -12.57
CA PRO A 249 13.87 5.62 -13.32
C PRO A 249 14.87 6.63 -12.77
N PRO A 250 15.25 7.67 -13.54
CA PRO A 250 16.14 8.74 -13.07
C PRO A 250 15.57 9.44 -11.83
N ALA A 251 16.46 9.82 -10.91
CA ALA A 251 16.07 10.48 -9.65
C ALA A 251 15.25 11.77 -9.89
N GLU A 252 15.57 12.52 -10.94
CA GLU A 252 14.84 13.74 -11.34
C GLU A 252 13.39 13.44 -11.73
N PHE A 253 13.16 12.33 -12.40
CA PHE A 253 11.81 11.90 -12.77
C PHE A 253 11.00 11.50 -11.52
N VAL A 254 11.60 10.73 -10.63
CA VAL A 254 10.95 10.34 -9.35
C VAL A 254 10.57 11.58 -8.55
N ALA A 255 11.52 12.52 -8.37
CA ALA A 255 11.28 13.77 -7.65
C ALA A 255 10.14 14.59 -8.29
N SER A 256 10.12 14.69 -9.63
CA SER A 256 9.06 15.42 -10.34
C SER A 256 7.68 14.77 -10.17
N ARG A 257 7.63 13.43 -10.20
CA ARG A 257 6.41 12.65 -9.99
C ARG A 257 5.89 12.78 -8.56
N GLU A 258 6.77 12.71 -7.59
CA GLU A 258 6.44 12.94 -6.18
C GLU A 258 5.91 14.36 -5.96
N ALA A 259 6.57 15.37 -6.52
CA ALA A 259 6.12 16.76 -6.44
C ALA A 259 4.72 16.95 -7.05
N ARG A 260 4.44 16.36 -8.21
CA ARG A 260 3.11 16.38 -8.83
C ARG A 260 2.08 15.69 -7.95
N ARG A 261 2.42 14.54 -7.40
CA ARG A 261 1.52 13.77 -6.51
C ARG A 261 1.19 14.54 -5.24
N LEU A 262 2.19 15.17 -4.63
CA LEU A 262 2.01 16.05 -3.47
C LEU A 262 1.14 17.26 -3.82
N ALA A 263 1.38 17.91 -4.96
CA ALA A 263 0.55 19.03 -5.41
C ALA A 263 -0.92 18.63 -5.62
N THR A 264 -1.17 17.46 -6.21
CA THR A 264 -2.53 16.94 -6.39
C THR A 264 -3.21 16.65 -5.05
N LEU A 265 -2.50 16.02 -4.11
CA LEU A 265 -3.02 15.77 -2.75
C LEU A 265 -3.32 17.07 -2.02
N GLN A 266 -2.43 18.07 -2.12
CA GLN A 266 -2.68 19.39 -1.53
C GLN A 266 -3.90 20.09 -2.13
N GLN A 267 -4.10 19.97 -3.44
CA GLN A 267 -5.30 20.51 -4.10
C GLN A 267 -6.58 19.82 -3.62
N LEU A 268 -6.57 18.51 -3.45
CA LEU A 268 -7.69 17.75 -2.90
C LEU A 268 -7.98 18.17 -1.46
N GLU A 269 -6.95 18.25 -0.61
CA GLU A 269 -7.13 18.73 0.78
C GLU A 269 -7.68 20.15 0.84
N GLN A 270 -7.17 21.05 0.02
CA GLN A 270 -7.70 22.42 -0.05
C GLN A 270 -9.16 22.45 -0.50
N GLY A 271 -9.51 21.63 -1.48
CA GLY A 271 -10.89 21.47 -1.94
C GLY A 271 -11.82 20.96 -0.83
N GLU A 272 -11.39 19.96 -0.08
CA GLU A 272 -12.17 19.43 1.04
C GLU A 272 -12.31 20.45 2.19
N ARG A 273 -11.23 21.14 2.52
CA ARG A 273 -11.27 22.22 3.54
C ARG A 273 -12.22 23.33 3.13
N PHE A 274 -12.14 23.78 1.88
CA PHE A 274 -13.04 24.81 1.35
C PHE A 274 -14.50 24.34 1.37
N ALA A 275 -14.78 23.11 0.94
CA ALA A 275 -16.14 22.57 1.01
C ALA A 275 -16.66 22.45 2.45
N LEU A 276 -15.80 22.10 3.40
CA LEU A 276 -16.14 22.03 4.81
C LEU A 276 -16.42 23.44 5.41
N GLU A 277 -15.61 24.43 5.05
CA GLU A 277 -15.81 25.82 5.47
C GLU A 277 -17.12 26.39 4.90
N GLN A 278 -17.40 26.12 3.63
CA GLN A 278 -18.65 26.53 3.00
C GLN A 278 -19.88 25.90 3.67
N ARG A 279 -19.81 24.61 4.02
CA ARG A 279 -20.87 23.96 4.81
C ARG A 279 -21.03 24.60 6.18
N ARG A 280 -19.95 24.85 6.90
CA ARG A 280 -19.98 25.52 8.20
C ARG A 280 -20.57 26.94 8.11
N GLN A 281 -20.28 27.66 7.04
CA GLN A 281 -20.82 28.98 6.82
C GLN A 281 -22.32 28.90 6.52
N SER A 282 -22.77 28.01 5.64
CA SER A 282 -24.19 27.81 5.36
C SER A 282 -24.96 27.34 6.60
N ASP A 283 -24.39 26.51 7.43
CA ASP A 283 -24.98 26.04 8.68
C ASP A 283 -25.11 27.20 9.69
N ARG A 284 -24.08 28.06 9.82
CA ARG A 284 -24.15 29.26 10.67
C ARG A 284 -25.23 30.24 10.19
N GLU A 285 -25.32 30.46 8.88
CA GLU A 285 -26.36 31.31 8.31
C GLU A 285 -27.78 30.75 8.54
N SER A 286 -27.94 29.42 8.40
CA SER A 286 -29.20 28.75 8.65
C SER A 286 -29.62 28.83 10.12
N LEU A 287 -28.66 28.64 11.05
CA LEU A 287 -28.89 28.82 12.49
C LEU A 287 -29.23 30.26 12.83
N ALA A 288 -28.50 31.24 12.28
CA ALA A 288 -28.80 32.66 12.50
C ALA A 288 -30.21 33.03 12.00
N ARG A 289 -30.59 32.50 10.83
CA ARG A 289 -31.98 32.70 10.31
C ARG A 289 -33.04 32.09 11.22
N GLN A 290 -32.77 30.89 11.75
CA GLN A 290 -33.64 30.21 12.71
C GLN A 290 -33.77 31.00 14.03
N GLU A 291 -32.64 31.51 14.55
CA GLU A 291 -32.66 32.35 15.76
C GLU A 291 -33.47 33.63 15.58
N VAL A 292 -33.28 34.34 14.44
CA VAL A 292 -34.06 35.51 14.11
C VAL A 292 -35.54 35.18 13.97
N ALA A 293 -35.87 34.10 13.29
CA ALA A 293 -37.25 33.65 13.16
C ALA A 293 -37.88 33.29 14.52
N ALA A 294 -37.12 32.61 15.39
CA ALA A 294 -37.57 32.27 16.74
C ALA A 294 -37.75 33.53 17.63
N ARG A 295 -36.88 34.52 17.50
CA ARG A 295 -37.07 35.81 18.21
C ARG A 295 -38.33 36.51 17.73
N LEU A 296 -38.53 36.66 16.41
CA LEU A 296 -39.74 37.26 15.85
C LEU A 296 -41.02 36.50 16.25
N ALA A 297 -40.97 35.19 16.36
CA ALA A 297 -42.11 34.41 16.84
C ALA A 297 -42.42 34.72 18.31
N ARG A 298 -41.41 34.82 19.19
CA ARG A 298 -41.61 35.22 20.60
C ARG A 298 -42.14 36.64 20.75
N ASP A 299 -41.54 37.56 19.99
CA ASP A 299 -42.02 38.97 20.01
C ASP A 299 -43.49 39.08 19.58
N ARG A 300 -43.92 38.30 18.60
CA ARG A 300 -45.33 38.23 18.18
C ARG A 300 -46.22 37.66 19.29
N GLU A 301 -45.79 36.57 19.92
CA GLU A 301 -46.54 36.00 21.05
C GLU A 301 -46.65 36.99 22.23
N GLU A 302 -45.57 37.71 22.53
CA GLU A 302 -45.60 38.73 23.56
C GLU A 302 -46.55 39.90 23.22
N LEU A 303 -46.52 40.36 21.95
CA LEU A 303 -47.44 41.38 21.49
C LEU A 303 -48.88 40.89 21.55
N GLU A 304 -49.17 39.66 21.13
CA GLU A 304 -50.50 39.08 21.23
C GLU A 304 -50.98 39.01 22.69
N ARG A 305 -50.11 38.56 23.61
CA ARG A 305 -50.42 38.54 25.05
C ARG A 305 -50.74 39.95 25.59
N ARG A 306 -49.91 40.94 25.21
CA ARG A 306 -50.15 42.32 25.63
C ARG A 306 -51.47 42.88 25.07
N VAL A 307 -51.83 42.54 23.84
CA VAL A 307 -53.10 42.91 23.24
C VAL A 307 -54.25 42.25 24.01
N ILE A 308 -54.20 40.99 24.30
CA ILE A 308 -55.18 40.23 25.05
C ILE A 308 -55.31 40.79 26.49
N GLU A 309 -54.18 41.09 27.14
CA GLU A 309 -54.21 41.76 28.47
C GLU A 309 -54.79 43.13 28.44
N ALA A 310 -54.53 43.97 27.41
CA ALA A 310 -55.09 45.23 27.24
C ALA A 310 -56.63 45.20 26.98
N GLU A 311 -57.08 44.25 26.18
CA GLU A 311 -58.49 43.99 25.93
C GLU A 311 -59.20 43.48 27.19
N THR A 312 -58.55 42.56 27.93
CA THR A 312 -59.16 42.12 29.20
C THR A 312 -59.22 43.20 30.23
N ARG A 313 -58.19 44.07 30.35
CA ARG A 313 -58.26 45.25 31.23
C ARG A 313 -59.38 46.25 30.82
N ARG A 314 -59.49 46.48 29.52
CA ARG A 314 -60.61 47.33 29.03
C ARG A 314 -61.97 46.75 29.41
N ARG A 315 -62.13 45.42 29.21
CA ARG A 315 -63.36 44.72 29.54
C ARG A 315 -63.67 44.76 31.04
N VAL A 316 -62.61 44.58 31.87
CA VAL A 316 -62.78 44.73 33.34
C VAL A 316 -63.24 46.19 33.74
N VAL A 317 -62.55 47.19 33.19
CA VAL A 317 -62.91 48.58 33.45
C VAL A 317 -64.35 48.89 32.96
N GLU A 318 -64.75 48.36 31.82
CA GLU A 318 -66.09 48.52 31.25
C GLU A 318 -67.16 47.89 32.15
N VAL A 319 -66.91 46.66 32.62
CA VAL A 319 -67.79 45.93 33.58
C VAL A 319 -67.77 46.62 34.92
N GLU A 320 -66.66 47.16 35.40
CA GLU A 320 -66.62 47.97 36.65
C GLU A 320 -67.47 49.26 36.51
N ALA A 321 -67.29 49.99 35.37
CA ALA A 321 -68.09 51.17 35.10
C ALA A 321 -69.60 50.90 34.99
N GLU A 322 -69.96 49.76 34.32
CA GLU A 322 -71.35 49.31 34.25
C GLU A 322 -71.92 48.96 35.63
N THR A 323 -71.09 48.22 36.46
CA THR A 323 -71.49 47.84 37.82
C THR A 323 -71.64 49.12 38.71
N GLU A 324 -70.74 50.10 38.58
CA GLU A 324 -70.84 51.37 39.30
C GLU A 324 -72.10 52.19 38.86
N ALA A 325 -72.33 52.27 37.54
CA ALA A 325 -73.50 52.94 37.00
C ALA A 325 -74.77 52.23 37.50
N PHE A 326 -74.79 50.90 37.54
CA PHE A 326 -75.92 50.14 38.09
C PHE A 326 -76.11 50.42 39.61
N ARG A 327 -75.00 50.45 40.39
CA ARG A 327 -75.02 50.79 41.81
C ARG A 327 -75.57 52.21 42.06
N LEU A 328 -75.09 53.16 41.27
CA LEU A 328 -75.53 54.55 41.36
C LEU A 328 -77.05 54.70 41.01
N ALA A 329 -77.48 54.05 39.92
CA ALA A 329 -78.89 53.97 39.52
C ALA A 329 -79.76 53.38 40.64
N LYS A 330 -79.26 52.28 41.25
CA LYS A 330 -79.99 51.65 42.35
C LYS A 330 -80.01 52.47 43.63
N LEU A 331 -78.90 53.22 43.89
CA LEU A 331 -78.84 54.22 44.98
C LEU A 331 -79.79 55.37 44.73
N GLU A 332 -79.90 55.92 43.52
CA GLU A 332 -80.80 56.97 43.13
C GLU A 332 -82.25 56.53 43.30
N GLN A 333 -82.58 55.29 42.90
CA GLN A 333 -83.89 54.70 43.07
C GLN A 333 -84.26 54.54 44.59
N ARG A 334 -83.29 54.14 45.43
CA ARG A 334 -83.48 54.04 46.88
C ARG A 334 -83.65 55.43 47.52
N LEU A 335 -82.84 56.40 47.12
CA LEU A 335 -82.93 57.80 47.58
C LEU A 335 -84.28 58.45 47.24
N LYS A 336 -84.83 58.20 46.05
CA LYS A 336 -86.15 58.59 45.61
C LYS A 336 -87.29 57.93 46.40
N ALA A 337 -87.13 56.66 46.78
CA ALA A 337 -88.15 55.88 47.48
C ALA A 337 -88.21 56.17 48.98
N PHE A 338 -87.09 56.54 49.64
CA PHE A 338 -87.02 56.78 51.12
C PHE A 338 -86.12 57.98 51.44
N PRO A 339 -86.61 59.21 51.26
CA PRO A 339 -85.80 60.38 51.39
C PRO A 339 -85.32 60.70 52.83
N VAL A 340 -86.03 60.23 53.85
CA VAL A 340 -85.64 60.39 55.27
C VAL A 340 -84.52 59.48 55.71
N ALA A 341 -84.52 58.25 55.22
CA ALA A 341 -83.43 57.28 55.46
C ALA A 341 -82.14 57.71 54.77
N ALA A 342 -82.20 58.34 53.63
CA ALA A 342 -81.07 58.84 52.84
C ALA A 342 -80.23 59.92 53.60
N VAL A 343 -80.96 60.81 54.33
CA VAL A 343 -80.30 61.83 55.15
C VAL A 343 -79.57 61.20 56.31
N TYR A 344 -80.10 60.10 56.87
CA TYR A 344 -79.43 59.34 57.98
C TYR A 344 -78.24 58.58 57.50
N ASP A 345 -78.30 57.89 56.38
CA ASP A 345 -77.19 57.16 55.79
C ASP A 345 -76.02 58.09 55.34
N VAL A 346 -76.29 59.24 54.79
CA VAL A 346 -75.28 60.25 54.48
C VAL A 346 -74.62 60.80 55.76
N GLY A 347 -75.48 60.99 56.81
CA GLY A 347 -74.95 61.36 58.12
C GLY A 347 -74.06 60.31 58.80
N SER A 348 -74.43 59.05 58.73
CA SER A 348 -73.64 57.97 59.26
C SER A 348 -72.34 57.72 58.46
N ALA A 349 -72.42 57.84 57.11
CA ALA A 349 -71.24 57.77 56.23
C ALA A 349 -70.20 58.84 56.52
N ARG A 350 -70.69 60.07 56.76
CA ARG A 350 -69.85 61.22 57.20
C ARG A 350 -69.15 60.92 58.54
N LEU A 351 -69.85 60.31 59.48
CA LEU A 351 -69.30 59.92 60.78
C LEU A 351 -68.28 58.81 60.65
N ASP A 352 -68.46 57.84 59.76
CA ASP A 352 -67.51 56.78 59.51
C ASP A 352 -66.24 57.27 58.81
N VAL A 353 -66.33 58.16 57.84
CA VAL A 353 -65.19 58.87 57.25
C VAL A 353 -64.47 59.73 58.31
N ALA A 354 -65.20 60.44 59.13
CA ALA A 354 -64.60 61.20 60.27
C ALA A 354 -63.92 60.33 61.29
N ARG A 355 -64.47 59.12 61.56
CA ARG A 355 -63.87 58.13 62.45
C ARG A 355 -62.60 57.44 61.83
N ALA A 356 -62.65 57.16 60.59
CA ALA A 356 -61.51 56.66 59.84
C ALA A 356 -60.38 57.71 59.75
N LEU A 357 -60.71 58.98 59.55
CA LEU A 357 -59.73 60.07 59.56
C LEU A 357 -59.16 60.30 60.95
N ALA A 358 -59.99 60.20 62.02
CA ALA A 358 -59.52 60.35 63.43
C ALA A 358 -58.61 59.21 63.87
N GLY A 359 -58.72 58.00 63.27
CA GLY A 359 -57.85 56.85 63.55
C GLY A 359 -56.49 56.95 62.88
N ASN A 360 -56.29 57.88 61.97
CA ASN A 360 -55.02 58.00 61.22
C ASN A 360 -54.19 59.19 61.78
N SER A 361 -53.25 58.84 62.72
CA SER A 361 -52.43 59.81 63.46
C SER A 361 -51.50 60.72 62.62
N ARG A 362 -51.60 60.67 61.29
CA ARG A 362 -50.82 61.48 60.35
C ARG A 362 -51.62 62.40 59.44
N ALA A 363 -52.92 62.45 59.56
CA ALA A 363 -53.76 63.33 58.75
C ALA A 363 -53.90 64.66 59.43
N MET A 364 -53.16 65.64 59.05
CA MET A 364 -53.48 67.07 59.32
C MET A 364 -54.60 67.53 58.40
N LEU A 365 -55.81 67.66 58.96
CA LEU A 365 -56.93 68.25 58.20
C LEU A 365 -56.78 69.73 58.27
N HIS A 366 -56.42 70.35 57.16
CA HIS A 366 -56.60 71.82 56.99
C HIS A 366 -58.01 72.07 56.48
N VAL A 367 -58.82 72.57 57.31
CA VAL A 367 -60.21 72.98 56.92
C VAL A 367 -60.13 74.33 56.22
N GLY A 368 -59.84 74.31 54.97
CA GLY A 368 -59.84 75.42 54.04
C GLY A 368 -60.58 74.96 52.81
N GLY A 369 -61.37 75.75 52.21
CA GLY A 369 -62.36 75.56 51.14
C GLY A 369 -62.04 74.43 50.10
N ALA A 370 -63.08 73.98 49.41
CA ALA A 370 -63.16 72.84 48.52
C ALA A 370 -62.16 72.78 47.32
N GLY A 371 -61.15 73.66 47.27
CA GLY A 371 -60.13 73.72 46.27
C GLY A 371 -58.79 72.98 46.64
N ASP A 372 -58.47 72.88 47.96
CA ASP A 372 -57.11 72.45 48.39
C ASP A 372 -56.90 70.96 48.42
N VAL A 373 -57.97 70.15 48.31
CA VAL A 373 -57.80 68.63 48.35
C VAL A 373 -57.33 68.12 46.99
N ALA A 374 -57.64 68.82 45.91
CA ALA A 374 -57.19 68.38 44.55
C ALA A 374 -55.71 68.70 44.33
N GLU A 375 -55.16 69.75 44.92
CA GLU A 375 -53.76 70.17 44.77
C GLU A 375 -52.80 69.30 45.58
N ALA A 376 -53.23 68.85 46.75
CA ALA A 376 -52.47 67.92 47.58
C ALA A 376 -52.34 66.48 46.99
N LEU A 377 -53.34 66.08 46.19
CA LEU A 377 -53.28 64.77 45.48
C LEU A 377 -52.35 64.82 44.28
N VAL A 378 -52.27 65.94 43.54
CA VAL A 378 -51.38 66.09 42.38
C VAL A 378 -49.94 66.21 42.79
N MET A 379 -49.58 66.78 43.92
CA MET A 379 -48.22 66.89 44.42
C MET A 379 -47.64 65.50 44.88
N ARG A 380 -48.47 64.58 45.38
CA ARG A 380 -48.03 63.26 45.82
C ARG A 380 -47.70 62.32 44.62
N THR A 381 -48.43 62.47 43.52
CA THR A 381 -48.15 61.65 42.32
C THR A 381 -46.90 62.15 41.58
N LEU A 382 -46.47 63.37 41.71
CA LEU A 382 -45.27 63.94 41.12
C LEU A 382 -44.01 63.61 41.92
N THR A 383 -44.09 63.37 43.24
CA THR A 383 -42.94 62.96 44.05
C THR A 383 -42.59 61.44 43.96
N GLU A 384 -43.60 60.61 43.74
CA GLU A 384 -43.36 59.18 43.53
C GLU A 384 -42.81 58.83 42.13
N ALA A 385 -42.91 59.72 41.15
CA ALA A 385 -42.36 59.52 39.78
C ALA A 385 -40.91 59.96 39.61
N GLY A 386 -40.29 60.60 40.63
CA GLY A 386 -38.96 61.18 40.57
C GLY A 386 -37.80 60.21 41.02
N ASP A 387 -38.14 59.14 41.70
CA ASP A 387 -37.11 58.27 42.36
C ASP A 387 -36.74 56.97 41.62
N ALA A 388 -37.14 56.84 40.36
CA ALA A 388 -36.78 55.61 39.57
C ALA A 388 -35.91 55.93 38.36
N VAL A 389 -34.64 56.32 38.58
CA VAL A 389 -33.58 56.27 37.57
C VAL A 389 -32.38 55.60 38.18
N PRO A 390 -32.08 54.32 37.85
CA PRO A 390 -30.78 53.71 38.16
C PRO A 390 -29.77 54.10 37.08
N GLY A 391 -28.68 54.72 37.52
CA GLY A 391 -27.50 55.01 36.73
C GLY A 391 -26.85 53.79 36.17
N GLY A 392 -26.62 53.78 34.87
CA GLY A 392 -25.76 52.85 34.20
C GLY A 392 -24.36 53.43 34.09
N ASP A 393 -23.43 52.69 34.58
CA ASP A 393 -22.00 52.96 34.47
C ASP A 393 -21.46 52.36 33.16
N PRO A 394 -20.58 53.04 32.42
CA PRO A 394 -19.89 52.50 31.26
C PRO A 394 -18.49 52.12 31.61
N THR A 395 -18.05 50.90 31.28
CA THR A 395 -16.64 50.60 31.06
C THR A 395 -16.47 49.24 30.42
N PRO A 396 -15.25 48.97 29.86
CA PRO A 396 -14.68 49.50 28.62
C PRO A 396 -14.70 48.46 27.49
#